data_a973ee07273c0b7a50d0d644e76ff536
#
_entry.id   a973ee07273c0b7a50d0d644e76ff536
#
_cell.length_a   1.000
_cell.length_b   1.000
_cell.length_c   1.000
_cell.angle_alpha   90.00
_cell.angle_beta   90.00
_cell.angle_gamma   90.00
#
_symmetry.space_group_name_H-M   'P 1'
#
loop_
_entity.id
_entity.type
_entity.pdbx_description
1 polymer ?
#
loop_
_entity_poly.entity_id
_entity_poly.type
_entity_poly.pdbx_seq_one_letter_code
_entity_poly.pdbx_strand_id
1 'polypeptide(L)'
;MLDKKSFTVLNALRQAPGTSQRDIAASSGLSLGTVNAAMKATIEAGLVQDGTLTSAGLSSRFAPISYEKPKGLLKVRGEVLIERQIEQLLEAGITDITVVVGYKKEYFFYLRQKYGITIVNNDEYASRNNNGSLYRVREKLGNTYVCSSDDYFTENPFEPYVYKAYYSAQYAAGDTKEWCITTGAQNRITKVVVGGSNSWYMLGHVYFDRTFSKRFAEILESEYNDPETVDKLWEDLYIDHIKELDMTMRPYPAGVINEFDSLDELRAFDPHFLENVDSEIFDNITEILGCTKAEIHDVYPLKQGLTNLSCHFATNDGEYVYRHPGVGTELLVNRASEYAALKKAKELGLDDTFIHEDPERGWKISKFVTNAKQPDPHDQTQMARMMRICRTLHESGASVETEFDFYKEAKRYESLLLEKGPIDIPGYWDLAGKVDQLEKFVIADEAPKCLCHNDFFYLNFLIDESDKYYLIDWEYAGMSDYANDFGTCCVCCELKPNEVDAALDAYFGRPATNAERAHNYAHIALAGWCWYLWALLKEAKGDFVGEWLYIYYNYGTEYLTKALALYKED
;
A
#
# COMPACT_ATOMS: atom_id res chain seq x y z
N MET A 1 -25.76 22.98 24.31
CA MET A 1 -24.34 23.31 24.07
C MET A 1 -23.89 24.26 25.17
N LEU A 2 -22.79 23.97 25.84
CA LEU A 2 -22.21 24.90 26.79
C LEU A 2 -21.60 26.09 26.04
N ASP A 3 -21.88 27.30 26.50
CA ASP A 3 -21.29 28.51 25.95
C ASP A 3 -19.88 28.76 26.52
N LYS A 4 -19.13 29.70 25.92
CA LYS A 4 -17.80 30.08 26.34
C LYS A 4 -17.72 30.48 27.82
N LYS A 5 -18.81 31.07 28.39
CA LYS A 5 -18.87 31.50 29.78
C LYS A 5 -18.94 30.31 30.72
N SER A 6 -19.71 29.28 30.35
CA SER A 6 -19.79 28.02 31.10
C SER A 6 -18.46 27.31 31.17
N PHE A 7 -17.69 27.29 30.07
CA PHE A 7 -16.34 26.74 30.05
C PHE A 7 -15.34 27.55 30.87
N THR A 8 -15.45 28.88 30.89
CA THR A 8 -14.63 29.72 31.76
C THR A 8 -14.85 29.37 33.23
N VAL A 9 -16.09 29.16 33.63
CA VAL A 9 -16.45 28.75 34.98
C VAL A 9 -15.92 27.35 35.33
N LEU A 10 -16.04 26.40 34.40
CA LEU A 10 -15.48 25.05 34.56
C LEU A 10 -13.97 25.04 34.73
N ASN A 11 -13.25 25.79 33.92
CA ASN A 11 -11.80 25.88 34.05
C ASN A 11 -11.36 26.51 35.39
N ALA A 12 -12.07 27.50 35.88
CA ALA A 12 -11.81 28.08 37.20
C ALA A 12 -12.03 27.04 38.30
N LEU A 13 -13.10 26.25 38.25
CA LEU A 13 -13.37 25.16 39.20
C LEU A 13 -12.31 24.05 39.15
N ARG A 14 -11.81 23.73 37.94
CA ARG A 14 -10.75 22.73 37.75
C ARG A 14 -9.43 23.18 38.36
N GLN A 15 -9.04 24.44 38.14
CA GLN A 15 -7.80 25.00 38.67
C GLN A 15 -7.81 25.14 40.21
N ALA A 16 -8.97 25.40 40.75
CA ALA A 16 -9.15 25.55 42.20
C ALA A 16 -10.48 24.89 42.68
N PRO A 17 -10.49 23.56 42.86
CA PRO A 17 -11.67 22.84 43.36
C PRO A 17 -12.17 23.41 44.68
N GLY A 18 -13.47 23.67 44.79
CA GLY A 18 -14.08 24.27 46.01
C GLY A 18 -14.09 25.79 46.03
N THR A 19 -13.60 26.47 45.00
CA THR A 19 -13.67 27.93 44.89
C THR A 19 -15.11 28.41 44.87
N SER A 20 -15.42 29.46 45.64
CA SER A 20 -16.78 30.01 45.71
C SER A 20 -17.18 30.67 44.37
N GLN A 21 -18.49 30.71 44.08
CA GLN A 21 -18.99 31.39 42.88
C GLN A 21 -18.61 32.88 42.83
N ARG A 22 -18.40 33.53 43.99
CA ARG A 22 -17.95 34.92 44.06
C ARG A 22 -16.50 35.07 43.64
N ASP A 23 -15.64 34.14 44.05
CA ASP A 23 -14.22 34.14 43.64
C ASP A 23 -14.05 33.80 42.17
N ILE A 24 -14.88 32.89 41.65
CA ILE A 24 -14.93 32.61 40.19
C ILE A 24 -15.37 33.86 39.41
N ALA A 25 -16.40 34.57 39.90
CA ALA A 25 -16.84 35.81 39.28
C ALA A 25 -15.75 36.88 39.29
N ALA A 26 -15.04 37.03 40.42
CA ALA A 26 -13.97 37.98 40.57
C ALA A 26 -12.76 37.65 39.65
N SER A 27 -12.34 36.40 39.56
CA SER A 27 -11.18 35.97 38.77
C SER A 27 -11.47 35.92 37.26
N SER A 28 -12.70 35.57 36.84
CA SER A 28 -13.09 35.42 35.46
C SER A 28 -13.65 36.70 34.80
N GLY A 29 -13.92 37.76 35.59
CA GLY A 29 -14.61 38.98 35.13
C GLY A 29 -16.07 38.78 34.73
N LEU A 30 -16.68 37.64 35.09
CA LEU A 30 -18.08 37.34 34.82
C LEU A 30 -18.95 37.83 35.98
N SER A 31 -20.22 38.21 35.70
CA SER A 31 -21.17 38.52 36.77
C SER A 31 -21.51 37.26 37.59
N LEU A 32 -21.83 37.41 38.86
CA LEU A 32 -22.21 36.31 39.75
C LEU A 32 -23.43 35.53 39.18
N GLY A 33 -24.40 36.25 38.59
CA GLY A 33 -25.54 35.62 37.90
C GLY A 33 -25.14 34.77 36.71
N THR A 34 -24.14 35.23 35.95
CA THR A 34 -23.58 34.47 34.82
C THR A 34 -22.87 33.21 35.31
N VAL A 35 -22.06 33.30 36.39
CA VAL A 35 -21.37 32.16 36.98
C VAL A 35 -22.38 31.14 37.50
N ASN A 36 -23.44 31.56 38.18
CA ASN A 36 -24.49 30.65 38.66
C ASN A 36 -25.22 29.93 37.52
N ALA A 37 -25.62 30.64 36.47
CA ALA A 37 -26.24 30.06 35.30
C ALA A 37 -25.31 29.07 34.57
N ALA A 38 -24.03 29.43 34.46
CA ALA A 38 -23.02 28.57 33.85
C ALA A 38 -22.76 27.29 34.65
N MET A 39 -22.68 27.38 36.00
CA MET A 39 -22.55 26.21 36.86
C MET A 39 -23.73 25.24 36.68
N LYS A 40 -24.95 25.78 36.65
CA LYS A 40 -26.16 24.96 36.43
C LYS A 40 -26.11 24.24 35.06
N ALA A 41 -25.78 24.96 34.00
CA ALA A 41 -25.68 24.40 32.64
C ALA A 41 -24.60 23.33 32.52
N THR A 42 -23.46 23.46 33.21
CA THR A 42 -22.39 22.49 33.19
C THR A 42 -22.74 21.19 33.93
N ILE A 43 -23.47 21.28 35.03
CA ILE A 43 -23.96 20.10 35.77
C ILE A 43 -25.01 19.35 34.91
N GLU A 44 -25.91 20.07 34.23
CA GLU A 44 -26.97 19.47 33.41
C GLU A 44 -26.39 18.84 32.12
N ALA A 45 -25.24 19.28 31.64
CA ALA A 45 -24.66 18.84 30.35
C ALA A 45 -23.86 17.54 30.41
N GLY A 46 -23.46 17.05 31.58
CA GLY A 46 -22.63 15.84 31.78
C GLY A 46 -21.40 15.88 30.88
N LEU A 47 -20.31 16.44 31.36
CA LEU A 47 -19.09 16.57 30.53
C LEU A 47 -18.32 15.27 30.53
N VAL A 48 -18.63 14.41 29.55
CA VAL A 48 -17.81 13.26 29.19
C VAL A 48 -17.15 13.59 27.86
N GLN A 49 -15.84 13.39 27.77
CA GLN A 49 -15.08 13.48 26.53
C GLN A 49 -14.59 12.10 26.16
N ASP A 50 -14.67 11.80 24.87
CA ASP A 50 -14.23 10.55 24.30
C ASP A 50 -12.97 10.80 23.46
N GLY A 51 -12.11 9.79 23.31
CA GLY A 51 -10.96 9.81 22.41
C GLY A 51 -11.09 8.72 21.36
N THR A 52 -10.95 9.09 20.09
CA THR A 52 -10.87 8.12 18.98
C THR A 52 -9.53 8.25 18.30
N LEU A 53 -8.78 7.13 18.25
CA LEU A 53 -7.50 7.00 17.59
C LEU A 53 -7.68 6.14 16.34
N THR A 54 -7.16 6.58 15.20
CA THR A 54 -7.20 5.81 13.94
C THR A 54 -5.84 5.24 13.61
N SER A 55 -5.75 3.93 13.39
CA SER A 55 -4.54 3.20 13.02
C SER A 55 -4.84 2.13 11.98
N ALA A 56 -5.67 2.45 10.99
CA ALA A 56 -6.14 1.46 10.03
C ALA A 56 -5.35 1.45 8.71
N GLY A 57 -4.58 2.49 8.39
CA GLY A 57 -3.88 2.64 7.12
C GLY A 57 -2.67 1.72 6.92
N LEU A 58 -2.30 1.48 5.66
CA LEU A 58 -1.14 0.64 5.26
C LEU A 58 0.21 1.29 5.55
N SER A 59 0.26 2.63 5.71
CA SER A 59 1.49 3.41 5.98
C SER A 59 2.64 3.12 5.01
N SER A 60 2.35 2.97 3.71
CA SER A 60 3.31 2.52 2.69
C SER A 60 4.56 3.40 2.59
N ARG A 61 4.45 4.70 2.89
CA ARG A 61 5.59 5.65 2.92
C ARG A 61 6.63 5.34 4.01
N PHE A 62 6.30 4.48 4.98
CA PHE A 62 7.20 3.99 6.02
C PHE A 62 7.85 2.64 5.69
N ALA A 63 7.85 2.25 4.42
CA ALA A 63 8.61 1.10 3.99
C ALA A 63 10.11 1.25 4.37
N PRO A 64 10.81 0.18 4.78
CA PRO A 64 10.29 -1.17 4.92
C PRO A 64 9.65 -1.49 6.28
N ILE A 65 9.73 -0.61 7.26
CA ILE A 65 9.25 -0.88 8.63
C ILE A 65 7.76 -1.16 8.66
N SER A 66 6.98 -0.46 7.82
CA SER A 66 5.53 -0.71 7.71
C SER A 66 5.20 -2.11 7.17
N TYR A 67 6.15 -2.82 6.55
CA TYR A 67 5.98 -4.22 6.15
C TYR A 67 5.97 -5.15 7.36
N GLU A 68 6.66 -4.79 8.43
CA GLU A 68 6.77 -5.56 9.67
C GLU A 68 5.72 -5.14 10.70
N LYS A 69 5.59 -3.83 10.95
CA LYS A 69 4.76 -3.27 12.05
C LYS A 69 3.93 -2.08 11.56
N PRO A 70 2.69 -1.91 12.07
CA PRO A 70 1.93 -0.68 11.83
C PRO A 70 2.66 0.57 12.36
N LYS A 71 2.57 1.69 11.64
CA LYS A 71 3.24 2.96 11.97
C LYS A 71 2.96 3.43 13.42
N GLY A 72 1.71 3.32 13.89
CA GLY A 72 1.35 3.72 15.26
C GLY A 72 2.03 2.91 16.38
N LEU A 73 2.66 1.77 16.04
CA LEU A 73 3.41 0.93 16.98
C LEU A 73 4.93 1.16 16.92
N LEU A 74 5.38 2.13 16.14
CA LEU A 74 6.79 2.49 16.11
C LEU A 74 7.20 3.13 17.45
N LYS A 75 8.43 2.81 17.85
CA LYS A 75 9.02 3.33 19.09
C LYS A 75 9.89 4.53 18.76
N VAL A 76 9.41 5.72 19.06
CA VAL A 76 10.09 7.00 18.80
C VAL A 76 10.56 7.59 20.12
N ARG A 77 11.83 7.94 20.22
CA ARG A 77 12.45 8.41 21.48
C ARG A 77 12.18 7.52 22.70
N GLY A 78 12.08 6.21 22.44
CA GLY A 78 11.85 5.23 23.49
C GLY A 78 10.39 4.95 23.83
N GLU A 79 9.41 5.65 23.24
CA GLU A 79 7.96 5.53 23.52
C GLU A 79 7.22 5.06 22.26
N VAL A 80 6.24 4.16 22.41
CA VAL A 80 5.38 3.71 21.31
C VAL A 80 4.37 4.82 20.99
N LEU A 81 4.26 5.23 19.73
CA LEU A 81 3.46 6.39 19.30
C LEU A 81 2.02 6.36 19.83
N ILE A 82 1.28 5.28 19.55
CA ILE A 82 -0.12 5.17 19.99
C ILE A 82 -0.24 5.05 21.53
N GLU A 83 0.71 4.39 22.18
CA GLU A 83 0.69 4.29 23.65
C GLU A 83 0.87 5.66 24.30
N ARG A 84 1.81 6.45 23.79
CA ARG A 84 2.03 7.82 24.24
C ARG A 84 0.76 8.67 24.11
N GLN A 85 0.07 8.60 22.98
CA GLN A 85 -1.19 9.33 22.81
C GLN A 85 -2.27 8.87 23.78
N ILE A 86 -2.42 7.54 23.98
CA ILE A 86 -3.37 6.98 24.97
C ILE A 86 -3.04 7.49 26.37
N GLU A 87 -1.78 7.48 26.76
CA GLU A 87 -1.34 7.96 28.09
C GLU A 87 -1.62 9.45 28.27
N GLN A 88 -1.38 10.27 27.24
CA GLN A 88 -1.70 11.70 27.27
C GLN A 88 -3.21 11.97 27.35
N LEU A 89 -4.05 11.17 26.67
CA LEU A 89 -5.51 11.25 26.82
C LEU A 89 -5.96 10.89 28.25
N LEU A 90 -5.43 9.79 28.80
CA LEU A 90 -5.73 9.36 30.16
C LEU A 90 -5.27 10.40 31.21
N GLU A 91 -4.10 11.01 31.00
CA GLU A 91 -3.58 12.09 31.86
C GLU A 91 -4.48 13.33 31.81
N ALA A 92 -5.09 13.62 30.65
CA ALA A 92 -6.09 14.67 30.51
C ALA A 92 -7.48 14.29 31.13
N GLY A 93 -7.62 13.07 31.65
CA GLY A 93 -8.88 12.58 32.25
C GLY A 93 -9.87 12.01 31.23
N ILE A 94 -9.44 11.76 30.01
CA ILE A 94 -10.25 11.16 28.93
C ILE A 94 -10.07 9.65 29.02
N THR A 95 -11.12 8.93 29.45
CA THR A 95 -11.05 7.50 29.76
C THR A 95 -11.81 6.60 28.77
N ASP A 96 -12.78 7.14 28.03
CA ASP A 96 -13.46 6.40 26.96
C ASP A 96 -12.67 6.57 25.66
N ILE A 97 -11.74 5.65 25.44
CA ILE A 97 -10.84 5.67 24.29
C ILE A 97 -11.17 4.49 23.35
N THR A 98 -11.37 4.79 22.09
CA THR A 98 -11.60 3.80 21.04
C THR A 98 -10.47 3.88 20.01
N VAL A 99 -9.84 2.74 19.71
CA VAL A 99 -8.84 2.60 18.65
C VAL A 99 -9.46 1.85 17.48
N VAL A 100 -9.46 2.48 16.30
CA VAL A 100 -9.93 1.84 15.07
C VAL A 100 -8.71 1.25 14.36
N VAL A 101 -8.76 -0.06 14.11
CA VAL A 101 -7.64 -0.83 13.54
C VAL A 101 -8.02 -1.50 12.22
N GLY A 102 -7.04 -1.70 11.34
CA GLY A 102 -7.23 -2.37 10.04
C GLY A 102 -6.03 -3.26 9.71
N TYR A 103 -5.00 -2.70 9.09
CA TYR A 103 -3.77 -3.41 8.73
C TYR A 103 -3.06 -3.97 9.96
N LYS A 104 -2.73 -5.27 9.95
CA LYS A 104 -2.07 -5.98 11.07
C LYS A 104 -2.73 -5.68 12.43
N LYS A 105 -4.05 -5.69 12.45
CA LYS A 105 -4.89 -5.33 13.59
C LYS A 105 -4.56 -6.09 14.87
N GLU A 106 -4.13 -7.34 14.75
CA GLU A 106 -3.74 -8.21 15.86
C GLU A 106 -2.60 -7.64 16.71
N TYR A 107 -1.73 -6.81 16.12
CA TYR A 107 -0.63 -6.15 16.83
C TYR A 107 -1.11 -5.11 17.85
N PHE A 108 -2.35 -4.63 17.76
CA PHE A 108 -2.95 -3.63 18.66
C PHE A 108 -3.77 -4.25 19.79
N PHE A 109 -4.08 -5.55 19.75
CA PHE A 109 -5.03 -6.14 20.71
C PHE A 109 -4.57 -6.07 22.16
N TYR A 110 -3.27 -6.06 22.43
CA TYR A 110 -2.71 -5.92 23.78
C TYR A 110 -3.07 -4.59 24.44
N LEU A 111 -3.33 -3.51 23.65
CA LEU A 111 -3.72 -2.21 24.17
C LEU A 111 -5.01 -2.27 24.97
N ARG A 112 -5.94 -3.16 24.58
CA ARG A 112 -7.18 -3.38 25.34
C ARG A 112 -6.90 -3.85 26.76
N GLN A 113 -5.99 -4.79 26.92
CA GLN A 113 -5.63 -5.30 28.23
C GLN A 113 -4.80 -4.29 29.04
N LYS A 114 -3.90 -3.59 28.36
CA LYS A 114 -2.97 -2.64 29.01
C LYS A 114 -3.67 -1.38 29.49
N TYR A 115 -4.61 -0.83 28.70
CA TYR A 115 -5.21 0.49 28.96
C TYR A 115 -6.72 0.47 29.15
N GLY A 116 -7.40 -0.66 29.01
CA GLY A 116 -8.85 -0.77 29.14
C GLY A 116 -9.64 -0.13 28.00
N ILE A 117 -9.02 0.12 26.87
CA ILE A 117 -9.61 0.78 25.70
C ILE A 117 -10.52 -0.13 24.89
N THR A 118 -11.34 0.45 24.01
CA THR A 118 -12.14 -0.27 23.00
C THR A 118 -11.37 -0.37 21.69
N ILE A 119 -11.37 -1.55 21.07
CA ILE A 119 -10.84 -1.76 19.72
C ILE A 119 -12.00 -2.01 18.77
N VAL A 120 -12.03 -1.28 17.66
CA VAL A 120 -13.00 -1.42 16.57
C VAL A 120 -12.26 -1.78 15.29
N ASN A 121 -12.77 -2.78 14.58
CA ASN A 121 -12.16 -3.25 13.35
C ASN A 121 -12.74 -2.50 12.14
N ASN A 122 -11.87 -2.02 11.26
CA ASN A 122 -12.22 -1.51 9.94
C ASN A 122 -11.74 -2.52 8.89
N ASP A 123 -12.65 -3.32 8.36
CA ASP A 123 -12.35 -4.34 7.34
C ASP A 123 -12.19 -3.73 5.93
N GLU A 124 -12.59 -2.48 5.74
CA GLU A 124 -12.49 -1.75 4.46
C GLU A 124 -11.21 -0.89 4.38
N TYR A 125 -10.25 -1.07 5.30
CA TYR A 125 -9.04 -0.24 5.37
C TYR A 125 -8.17 -0.24 4.10
N ALA A 126 -8.25 -1.29 3.28
CA ALA A 126 -7.48 -1.44 2.05
C ALA A 126 -8.22 -0.90 0.82
N SER A 127 -9.55 -0.78 0.89
CA SER A 127 -10.42 -0.38 -0.22
C SER A 127 -11.06 1.00 -0.05
N ARG A 128 -10.90 1.62 1.13
CA ARG A 128 -11.49 2.91 1.46
C ARG A 128 -10.55 3.72 2.34
N ASN A 129 -10.55 5.04 2.14
CA ASN A 129 -9.72 5.97 2.90
C ASN A 129 -10.20 6.12 4.37
N ASN A 130 -9.59 7.02 5.14
CA ASN A 130 -9.80 7.20 6.59
C ASN A 130 -11.25 7.54 6.99
N ASN A 131 -12.09 8.03 6.04
CA ASN A 131 -13.53 8.21 6.25
C ASN A 131 -14.20 6.89 6.68
N GLY A 132 -13.73 5.73 6.17
CA GLY A 132 -14.20 4.41 6.56
C GLY A 132 -13.96 4.12 8.04
N SER A 133 -12.83 4.57 8.60
CA SER A 133 -12.54 4.40 10.02
C SER A 133 -13.50 5.19 10.90
N LEU A 134 -13.80 6.45 10.55
CA LEU A 134 -14.78 7.25 11.29
C LEU A 134 -16.21 6.73 11.13
N TYR A 135 -16.55 6.18 9.97
CA TYR A 135 -17.84 5.53 9.77
C TYR A 135 -18.09 4.36 10.73
N ARG A 136 -17.07 3.55 11.02
CA ARG A 136 -17.16 2.43 11.98
C ARG A 136 -17.47 2.87 13.40
N VAL A 137 -17.11 4.09 13.77
CA VAL A 137 -17.30 4.65 15.11
C VAL A 137 -18.26 5.84 15.16
N ARG A 138 -18.98 6.14 14.07
CA ARG A 138 -19.85 7.32 13.96
C ARG A 138 -20.88 7.48 15.07
N GLU A 139 -21.38 6.36 15.58
CA GLU A 139 -22.34 6.35 16.70
C GLU A 139 -21.72 6.73 18.06
N LYS A 140 -20.38 6.64 18.16
CA LYS A 140 -19.62 7.03 19.34
C LYS A 140 -19.19 8.50 19.32
N LEU A 141 -19.26 9.14 18.15
CA LEU A 141 -18.87 10.55 18.02
C LEU A 141 -19.77 11.44 18.87
N GLY A 142 -19.18 12.20 19.75
CA GLY A 142 -19.85 13.11 20.68
C GLY A 142 -18.98 14.35 20.93
N ASN A 143 -18.52 14.54 22.14
CA ASN A 143 -17.45 15.46 22.48
C ASN A 143 -16.12 14.70 22.37
N THR A 144 -15.59 14.55 21.15
CA THR A 144 -14.59 13.54 20.83
C THR A 144 -13.33 14.14 20.24
N TYR A 145 -12.17 13.76 20.77
CA TYR A 145 -10.91 13.94 20.06
C TYR A 145 -10.76 12.86 19.00
N VAL A 146 -10.39 13.25 17.78
CA VAL A 146 -10.01 12.35 16.70
C VAL A 146 -8.53 12.59 16.40
N CYS A 147 -7.73 11.53 16.46
CA CYS A 147 -6.29 11.61 16.33
C CYS A 147 -5.80 10.57 15.34
N SER A 148 -4.73 10.87 14.60
CA SER A 148 -3.95 9.90 13.87
C SER A 148 -2.95 9.22 14.81
N SER A 149 -2.79 7.90 14.73
CA SER A 149 -1.95 7.14 15.67
C SER A 149 -0.46 7.34 15.47
N ASP A 150 -0.07 8.07 14.45
CA ASP A 150 1.30 8.37 14.03
C ASP A 150 1.77 9.78 14.42
N ASP A 151 0.92 10.56 15.06
CA ASP A 151 1.32 11.82 15.67
C ASP A 151 2.17 11.61 16.93
N TYR A 152 3.21 12.41 17.08
CA TYR A 152 3.99 12.52 18.30
C TYR A 152 3.82 13.92 18.90
N PHE A 153 3.19 14.01 20.06
CA PHE A 153 3.03 15.27 20.79
C PHE A 153 4.15 15.40 21.84
N THR A 154 5.00 16.41 21.69
CA THR A 154 6.08 16.66 22.68
C THR A 154 5.54 17.15 24.03
N GLU A 155 4.41 17.83 24.01
CA GLU A 155 3.64 18.27 25.18
C GLU A 155 2.22 17.72 25.04
N ASN A 156 1.54 17.47 26.17
CA ASN A 156 0.16 16.98 26.14
C ASN A 156 -0.79 18.04 25.57
N PRO A 157 -1.36 17.86 24.36
CA PRO A 157 -2.25 18.85 23.76
C PRO A 157 -3.71 18.71 24.22
N PHE A 158 -4.04 17.62 24.91
CA PHE A 158 -5.42 17.28 25.28
C PHE A 158 -5.87 18.03 26.52
N GLU A 159 -7.08 18.52 26.45
CA GLU A 159 -7.73 19.23 27.55
C GLU A 159 -9.01 18.49 27.96
N PRO A 160 -9.30 18.39 29.30
CA PRO A 160 -10.50 17.70 29.78
C PRO A 160 -11.79 18.41 29.38
N TYR A 161 -11.73 19.70 28.99
CA TYR A 161 -12.89 20.51 28.65
C TYR A 161 -12.59 21.39 27.44
N VAL A 162 -13.34 21.21 26.35
CA VAL A 162 -13.28 22.04 25.14
C VAL A 162 -14.69 22.50 24.79
N TYR A 163 -14.83 23.77 24.45
CA TYR A 163 -16.17 24.34 24.24
C TYR A 163 -16.65 24.34 22.81
N LYS A 164 -15.76 24.10 21.81
CA LYS A 164 -16.09 24.17 20.39
C LYS A 164 -15.17 23.26 19.57
N ALA A 165 -15.71 22.71 18.50
CA ALA A 165 -14.92 21.95 17.55
C ALA A 165 -13.74 22.76 16.99
N TYR A 166 -12.57 22.13 16.90
CA TYR A 166 -11.37 22.75 16.36
C TYR A 166 -10.47 21.74 15.64
N TYR A 167 -9.72 22.23 14.67
CA TYR A 167 -8.58 21.53 14.09
C TYR A 167 -7.28 22.18 14.60
N SER A 168 -6.33 21.37 15.06
CA SER A 168 -5.00 21.83 15.42
C SER A 168 -4.24 22.28 14.17
N ALA A 169 -3.40 23.30 14.32
CA ALA A 169 -2.67 23.89 13.20
C ALA A 169 -1.30 24.38 13.62
N GLN A 170 -0.36 24.29 12.69
CA GLN A 170 0.96 24.90 12.78
C GLN A 170 1.17 25.93 11.67
N TYR A 171 2.12 26.84 11.87
CA TYR A 171 2.43 27.86 10.87
C TYR A 171 3.64 27.44 10.03
N ALA A 172 3.46 27.36 8.72
CA ALA A 172 4.54 27.17 7.77
C ALA A 172 5.14 28.51 7.36
N ALA A 173 6.42 28.69 7.65
CA ALA A 173 7.20 29.82 7.10
C ALA A 173 7.77 29.40 5.74
N GLY A 174 7.41 30.11 4.67
CA GLY A 174 7.74 29.76 3.29
C GLY A 174 6.67 28.89 2.64
N ASP A 175 7.04 28.23 1.56
CA ASP A 175 6.14 27.37 0.78
C ASP A 175 5.88 26.05 1.49
N THR A 176 4.63 25.57 1.38
CA THR A 176 4.21 24.28 1.91
C THR A 176 3.27 23.59 0.95
N LYS A 177 3.24 22.25 0.99
CA LYS A 177 2.29 21.40 0.25
C LYS A 177 1.12 20.97 1.12
N GLU A 178 1.13 21.36 2.40
CA GLU A 178 0.13 21.00 3.38
C GLU A 178 -1.22 21.67 3.13
N TRP A 179 -2.24 21.25 3.89
CA TRP A 179 -3.60 21.77 3.81
C TRP A 179 -3.72 23.10 4.52
N CYS A 180 -3.57 24.19 3.78
CA CYS A 180 -3.53 25.54 4.30
C CYS A 180 -4.91 26.08 4.67
N ILE A 181 -5.01 26.69 5.85
CA ILE A 181 -6.24 27.16 6.46
C ILE A 181 -6.40 28.66 6.26
N THR A 182 -7.58 29.10 5.84
CA THR A 182 -8.04 30.49 5.93
C THR A 182 -9.10 30.60 7.00
N THR A 183 -8.95 31.57 7.91
CA THR A 183 -9.90 31.79 9.00
C THR A 183 -10.68 33.09 8.83
N GLY A 184 -11.92 33.08 9.33
CA GLY A 184 -12.77 34.26 9.51
C GLY A 184 -12.79 34.73 10.97
N ALA A 185 -13.91 35.35 11.37
CA ALA A 185 -14.12 35.81 12.74
C ALA A 185 -14.00 34.66 13.75
N GLN A 186 -13.38 34.93 14.91
CA GLN A 186 -13.19 33.97 16.00
C GLN A 186 -12.42 32.69 15.59
N ASN A 187 -11.47 32.83 14.66
CA ASN A 187 -10.68 31.72 14.11
C ASN A 187 -11.53 30.62 13.44
N ARG A 188 -12.77 30.90 13.03
CA ARG A 188 -13.56 29.95 12.25
C ARG A 188 -12.85 29.61 10.95
N ILE A 189 -12.67 28.34 10.65
CA ILE A 189 -12.14 27.88 9.38
C ILE A 189 -13.20 28.14 8.29
N THR A 190 -12.81 28.90 7.27
CA THR A 190 -13.71 29.32 6.18
C THR A 190 -13.32 28.74 4.84
N LYS A 191 -12.04 28.33 4.72
CA LYS A 191 -11.50 27.72 3.50
C LYS A 191 -10.26 26.89 3.86
N VAL A 192 -10.10 25.76 3.17
CA VAL A 192 -8.89 24.93 3.18
C VAL A 192 -8.46 24.72 1.73
N VAL A 193 -7.17 24.78 1.47
CA VAL A 193 -6.57 24.52 0.14
C VAL A 193 -5.26 23.77 0.30
N VAL A 194 -4.98 22.88 -0.64
CA VAL A 194 -3.71 22.18 -0.68
C VAL A 194 -2.63 23.10 -1.23
N GLY A 195 -1.53 23.24 -0.49
CA GLY A 195 -0.41 24.10 -0.84
C GLY A 195 -0.64 25.58 -0.55
N GLY A 196 0.44 26.25 -0.22
CA GLY A 196 0.44 27.69 0.08
C GLY A 196 1.81 28.19 0.49
N SER A 197 1.86 29.44 0.95
CA SER A 197 3.08 30.05 1.47
C SER A 197 2.75 30.92 2.67
N ASN A 198 3.60 30.88 3.70
CA ASN A 198 3.45 31.67 4.92
C ASN A 198 2.03 31.54 5.53
N SER A 199 1.58 30.31 5.73
CA SER A 199 0.20 29.98 6.09
C SER A 199 0.11 29.03 7.27
N TRP A 200 -1.00 29.10 8.00
CA TRP A 200 -1.41 28.04 8.92
C TRP A 200 -1.88 26.82 8.14
N TYR A 201 -1.52 25.63 8.57
CA TYR A 201 -1.93 24.37 7.95
C TYR A 201 -2.45 23.37 8.98
N MET A 202 -3.31 22.47 8.54
CA MET A 202 -3.88 21.40 9.35
C MET A 202 -2.78 20.42 9.73
N LEU A 203 -2.67 20.08 11.02
CA LEU A 203 -1.71 19.09 11.53
C LEU A 203 -2.17 18.52 12.85
N GLY A 204 -2.09 17.20 13.00
CA GLY A 204 -2.33 16.52 14.25
C GLY A 204 -3.81 16.25 14.55
N HIS A 205 -4.19 16.41 15.82
CA HIS A 205 -5.50 16.03 16.31
C HIS A 205 -6.59 17.06 16.03
N VAL A 206 -7.83 16.59 16.03
CA VAL A 206 -9.02 17.45 16.00
C VAL A 206 -9.93 17.15 17.18
N TYR A 207 -10.76 18.12 17.55
CA TYR A 207 -11.82 17.95 18.51
C TYR A 207 -13.17 18.25 17.87
N PHE A 208 -14.08 17.30 17.95
CA PHE A 208 -15.47 17.43 17.54
C PHE A 208 -16.34 17.70 18.76
N ASP A 209 -17.08 18.81 18.78
CA ASP A 209 -18.17 18.97 19.73
C ASP A 209 -19.43 18.18 19.29
N ARG A 210 -20.38 17.99 20.18
CA ARG A 210 -21.60 17.20 19.89
C ARG A 210 -22.38 17.69 18.67
N THR A 211 -22.38 18.98 18.41
CA THR A 211 -23.12 19.55 17.28
C THR A 211 -22.41 19.22 15.98
N PHE A 212 -21.10 19.39 15.95
CA PHE A 212 -20.26 19.00 14.84
C PHE A 212 -20.37 17.48 14.59
N SER A 213 -20.16 16.67 15.62
CA SER A 213 -20.22 15.20 15.55
C SER A 213 -21.53 14.70 14.98
N LYS A 214 -22.65 15.21 15.47
CA LYS A 214 -23.97 14.83 14.96
C LYS A 214 -24.13 15.13 13.47
N ARG A 215 -23.79 16.38 13.06
CA ARG A 215 -23.95 16.77 11.67
C ARG A 215 -22.96 16.02 10.77
N PHE A 216 -21.73 15.83 11.20
CA PHE A 216 -20.72 15.09 10.46
C PHE A 216 -21.11 13.61 10.28
N ALA A 217 -21.62 12.96 11.33
CA ALA A 217 -22.11 11.58 11.22
C ALA A 217 -23.27 11.44 10.23
N GLU A 218 -24.22 12.40 10.21
CA GLU A 218 -25.32 12.44 9.23
C GLU A 218 -24.79 12.55 7.79
N ILE A 219 -23.82 13.43 7.55
CA ILE A 219 -23.17 13.60 6.23
C ILE A 219 -22.44 12.30 5.83
N LEU A 220 -21.60 11.80 6.71
CA LEU A 220 -20.84 10.59 6.48
C LEU A 220 -21.74 9.38 6.16
N GLU A 221 -22.87 9.25 6.86
CA GLU A 221 -23.82 8.17 6.63
C GLU A 221 -24.57 8.32 5.29
N SER A 222 -24.90 9.56 4.91
CA SER A 222 -25.61 9.83 3.64
C SER A 222 -24.75 9.64 2.40
N GLU A 223 -23.42 9.91 2.49
CA GLU A 223 -22.50 9.87 1.37
C GLU A 223 -21.62 8.61 1.34
N TYR A 224 -21.71 7.75 2.36
CA TYR A 224 -20.81 6.61 2.48
C TYR A 224 -20.82 5.66 1.28
N ASN A 225 -21.98 5.43 0.69
CA ASN A 225 -22.15 4.52 -0.45
C ASN A 225 -21.95 5.20 -1.80
N ASP A 226 -21.63 6.49 -1.84
CA ASP A 226 -21.27 7.17 -3.08
C ASP A 226 -19.87 6.71 -3.52
N PRO A 227 -19.70 6.24 -4.77
CA PRO A 227 -18.38 5.85 -5.28
C PRO A 227 -17.32 6.97 -5.18
N GLU A 228 -17.72 8.24 -5.31
CA GLU A 228 -16.81 9.39 -5.18
C GLU A 228 -16.27 9.56 -3.76
N THR A 229 -16.90 8.97 -2.75
CA THR A 229 -16.48 9.05 -1.35
C THR A 229 -15.43 8.01 -0.96
N VAL A 230 -15.24 6.98 -1.75
CA VAL A 230 -14.33 5.86 -1.45
C VAL A 230 -12.92 6.35 -1.16
N ASP A 231 -12.38 7.22 -2.00
CA ASP A 231 -11.02 7.73 -1.92
C ASP A 231 -10.88 9.02 -1.10
N LYS A 232 -11.99 9.63 -0.68
CA LYS A 232 -11.98 10.86 0.12
C LYS A 232 -11.44 10.59 1.53
N LEU A 233 -10.63 11.52 2.02
CA LEU A 233 -10.36 11.66 3.45
C LEU A 233 -11.61 12.19 4.16
N TRP A 234 -11.74 11.99 5.47
CA TRP A 234 -12.82 12.63 6.23
C TRP A 234 -12.69 14.16 6.21
N GLU A 235 -11.48 14.66 6.05
CA GLU A 235 -11.17 16.07 5.86
C GLU A 235 -11.75 16.63 4.56
N ASP A 236 -11.74 15.84 3.47
CA ASP A 236 -12.38 16.22 2.21
C ASP A 236 -13.89 16.42 2.41
N LEU A 237 -14.55 15.49 3.13
CA LEU A 237 -15.96 15.61 3.47
C LEU A 237 -16.22 16.87 4.34
N TYR A 238 -15.34 17.16 5.28
CA TYR A 238 -15.43 18.41 6.05
C TYR A 238 -15.33 19.64 5.15
N ILE A 239 -14.41 19.66 4.20
CA ILE A 239 -14.19 20.78 3.29
C ILE A 239 -15.39 20.98 2.36
N ASP A 240 -15.95 19.91 1.82
CA ASP A 240 -17.15 19.95 0.98
C ASP A 240 -18.36 20.55 1.73
N HIS A 241 -18.45 20.27 3.04
CA HIS A 241 -19.52 20.75 3.92
C HIS A 241 -19.09 21.86 4.91
N ILE A 242 -18.01 22.60 4.62
CA ILE A 242 -17.41 23.60 5.54
C ILE A 242 -18.38 24.69 5.99
N LYS A 243 -19.45 24.97 5.21
CA LYS A 243 -20.49 25.94 5.58
C LYS A 243 -21.42 25.42 6.65
N GLU A 244 -21.61 24.11 6.73
CA GLU A 244 -22.52 23.45 7.67
C GLU A 244 -21.80 22.95 8.92
N LEU A 245 -20.49 22.66 8.80
CA LEU A 245 -19.63 22.14 9.84
C LEU A 245 -18.78 23.26 10.44
N ASP A 246 -19.19 23.74 11.63
CA ASP A 246 -18.57 24.90 12.29
C ASP A 246 -17.37 24.47 13.14
N MET A 247 -16.16 24.68 12.61
CA MET A 247 -14.89 24.34 13.25
C MET A 247 -13.97 25.55 13.30
N THR A 248 -13.18 25.66 14.38
CA THR A 248 -12.18 26.72 14.55
C THR A 248 -10.76 26.18 14.37
N MET A 249 -9.86 27.04 13.96
CA MET A 249 -8.42 26.75 13.98
C MET A 249 -7.85 26.95 15.37
N ARG A 250 -7.07 25.99 15.87
CA ARG A 250 -6.32 26.08 17.11
C ARG A 250 -4.82 26.04 16.81
N PRO A 251 -4.11 27.16 16.99
CA PRO A 251 -2.70 27.24 16.72
C PRO A 251 -1.85 26.56 17.79
N TYR A 252 -0.83 25.83 17.37
CA TYR A 252 0.22 25.25 18.21
C TYR A 252 1.59 25.76 17.78
N PRO A 253 2.55 25.94 18.73
CA PRO A 253 3.93 26.22 18.39
C PRO A 253 4.56 25.12 17.54
N ALA A 254 5.53 25.49 16.71
CA ALA A 254 6.30 24.50 15.95
C ALA A 254 7.00 23.49 16.88
N GLY A 255 6.96 22.22 16.52
CA GLY A 255 7.57 21.12 17.28
C GLY A 255 6.72 20.57 18.45
N VAL A 256 5.54 21.13 18.73
CA VAL A 256 4.59 20.53 19.69
C VAL A 256 3.91 19.30 19.08
N ILE A 257 3.50 19.41 17.82
CA ILE A 257 2.89 18.33 17.06
C ILE A 257 3.89 17.92 15.96
N ASN A 258 4.21 16.62 15.92
CA ASN A 258 5.08 16.06 14.90
C ASN A 258 4.35 14.88 14.28
N GLU A 259 4.07 14.98 13.00
CA GLU A 259 3.58 13.92 12.14
C GLU A 259 4.73 13.50 11.23
N PHE A 260 4.93 12.22 11.05
CA PHE A 260 6.02 11.71 10.23
C PHE A 260 5.45 11.08 8.97
N ASP A 261 5.77 11.64 7.82
CA ASP A 261 5.34 11.11 6.52
C ASP A 261 6.36 10.14 5.92
N SER A 262 7.60 10.21 6.38
CA SER A 262 8.71 9.41 5.89
C SER A 262 9.64 8.96 7.01
N LEU A 263 10.45 7.94 6.71
CA LEU A 263 11.49 7.49 7.62
C LEU A 263 12.57 8.57 7.85
N ASP A 264 12.85 9.38 6.84
CA ASP A 264 13.85 10.46 6.94
C ASP A 264 13.39 11.59 7.86
N GLU A 265 12.11 11.95 7.84
CA GLU A 265 11.53 12.90 8.81
C GLU A 265 11.60 12.37 10.23
N LEU A 266 11.29 11.09 10.41
CA LEU A 266 11.40 10.43 11.71
C LEU A 266 12.85 10.42 12.21
N ARG A 267 13.82 10.14 11.35
CA ARG A 267 15.26 10.19 11.68
C ARG A 267 15.74 11.60 11.99
N ALA A 268 15.23 12.62 11.30
CA ALA A 268 15.54 14.00 11.63
C ALA A 268 15.05 14.38 13.04
N PHE A 269 13.92 13.82 13.46
CA PHE A 269 13.36 14.01 14.80
C PHE A 269 14.03 13.13 15.88
N ASP A 270 14.31 11.87 15.57
CA ASP A 270 15.00 10.89 16.42
C ASP A 270 16.22 10.32 15.70
N PRO A 271 17.39 10.95 15.81
CA PRO A 271 18.61 10.54 15.10
C PRO A 271 19.06 9.11 15.41
N HIS A 272 18.67 8.56 16.55
CA HIS A 272 19.01 7.20 16.96
C HIS A 272 17.90 6.18 16.64
N PHE A 273 16.86 6.58 15.92
CA PHE A 273 15.71 5.72 15.63
C PHE A 273 16.13 4.39 14.99
N LEU A 274 16.95 4.43 13.92
CA LEU A 274 17.36 3.21 13.22
C LEU A 274 18.23 2.30 14.06
N GLU A 275 19.08 2.86 14.93
CA GLU A 275 19.91 2.07 15.86
C GLU A 275 19.05 1.30 16.86
N ASN A 276 17.94 1.90 17.29
CA ASN A 276 17.05 1.38 18.32
C ASN A 276 15.83 0.63 17.76
N VAL A 277 15.61 0.67 16.45
CA VAL A 277 14.47 -0.02 15.85
C VAL A 277 14.67 -1.53 15.87
N ASP A 278 13.66 -2.22 16.38
CA ASP A 278 13.53 -3.67 16.29
C ASP A 278 12.88 -4.01 14.94
N SER A 279 13.69 -4.27 13.94
CA SER A 279 13.31 -4.57 12.57
C SER A 279 14.21 -5.64 11.98
N GLU A 280 13.61 -6.77 11.64
CA GLU A 280 14.30 -7.89 11.00
C GLU A 280 14.83 -7.49 9.61
N ILE A 281 14.12 -6.60 8.91
CA ILE A 281 14.53 -6.11 7.59
C ILE A 281 15.87 -5.36 7.68
N PHE A 282 16.01 -4.43 8.64
CA PHE A 282 17.30 -3.74 8.82
C PHE A 282 18.40 -4.66 9.32
N ASP A 283 18.07 -5.66 10.13
CA ASP A 283 19.03 -6.67 10.58
C ASP A 283 19.52 -7.50 9.39
N ASN A 284 18.63 -7.96 8.50
CA ASN A 284 18.97 -8.66 7.27
C ASN A 284 19.87 -7.81 6.35
N ILE A 285 19.54 -6.53 6.16
CA ILE A 285 20.35 -5.62 5.34
C ILE A 285 21.77 -5.49 5.89
N THR A 286 21.89 -5.24 7.19
CA THR A 286 23.21 -5.05 7.84
C THR A 286 24.04 -6.33 7.83
N GLU A 287 23.41 -7.49 8.02
CA GLU A 287 24.09 -8.78 7.96
C GLU A 287 24.65 -9.08 6.57
N ILE A 288 23.82 -8.88 5.53
CA ILE A 288 24.21 -9.24 4.15
C ILE A 288 25.20 -8.25 3.55
N LEU A 289 25.01 -6.95 3.80
CA LEU A 289 25.88 -5.91 3.22
C LEU A 289 27.08 -5.56 4.10
N GLY A 290 27.12 -6.00 5.37
CA GLY A 290 28.21 -5.70 6.30
C GLY A 290 28.25 -4.24 6.74
N CYS A 291 27.12 -3.50 6.61
CA CYS A 291 26.99 -2.10 7.02
C CYS A 291 26.30 -1.98 8.39
N THR A 292 26.33 -0.80 8.98
CA THR A 292 25.55 -0.47 10.18
C THR A 292 24.17 0.08 9.83
N LYS A 293 23.20 0.01 10.74
CA LYS A 293 21.87 0.63 10.54
C LYS A 293 21.96 2.14 10.30
N ALA A 294 22.94 2.83 10.89
CA ALA A 294 23.15 4.28 10.72
C ALA A 294 23.58 4.66 9.31
N GLU A 295 24.24 3.75 8.58
CA GLU A 295 24.67 3.97 7.18
C GLU A 295 23.53 3.78 6.17
N ILE A 296 22.37 3.25 6.57
CA ILE A 296 21.23 3.07 5.68
C ILE A 296 20.50 4.41 5.55
N HIS A 297 20.30 4.90 4.34
CA HIS A 297 19.63 6.18 4.04
C HIS A 297 18.83 6.11 2.73
N ASP A 298 18.13 7.20 2.36
CA ASP A 298 17.32 7.31 1.14
C ASP A 298 16.33 6.14 0.98
N VAL A 299 15.63 5.83 2.08
CA VAL A 299 14.70 4.71 2.15
C VAL A 299 13.31 5.14 1.71
N TYR A 300 12.82 4.57 0.61
CA TYR A 300 11.48 4.85 0.10
C TYR A 300 10.86 3.63 -0.58
N PRO A 301 9.51 3.52 -0.58
CA PRO A 301 8.84 2.43 -1.26
C PRO A 301 9.00 2.58 -2.77
N LEU A 302 9.29 1.47 -3.43
CA LEU A 302 9.17 1.36 -4.87
C LEU A 302 7.70 1.04 -5.24
N LYS A 303 7.34 1.18 -6.53
CA LYS A 303 6.01 0.83 -6.99
C LYS A 303 5.68 -0.59 -6.53
N GLN A 304 4.56 -0.77 -5.84
CA GLN A 304 4.14 -2.09 -5.37
C GLN A 304 3.86 -3.00 -6.57
N GLY A 305 4.54 -4.16 -6.60
CA GLY A 305 4.18 -5.26 -7.47
C GLY A 305 2.88 -5.93 -6.98
N LEU A 306 2.27 -6.76 -7.82
CA LEU A 306 1.05 -7.50 -7.44
C LEU A 306 1.30 -8.57 -6.36
N THR A 307 2.55 -8.99 -6.20
CA THR A 307 2.95 -10.13 -5.34
C THR A 307 3.89 -9.76 -4.21
N ASN A 308 4.72 -8.73 -4.35
CA ASN A 308 5.79 -8.40 -3.42
C ASN A 308 5.80 -6.92 -3.04
N LEU A 309 6.31 -6.63 -1.85
CA LEU A 309 6.55 -5.28 -1.35
C LEU A 309 8.03 -4.95 -1.50
N SER A 310 8.37 -3.89 -2.20
CA SER A 310 9.76 -3.51 -2.47
C SER A 310 10.06 -2.10 -2.01
N CYS A 311 11.24 -1.89 -1.45
CA CYS A 311 11.75 -0.56 -1.13
C CYS A 311 13.17 -0.36 -1.65
N HIS A 312 13.46 0.88 -2.04
CA HIS A 312 14.81 1.36 -2.27
C HIS A 312 15.48 1.71 -0.95
N PHE A 313 16.77 1.52 -0.87
CA PHE A 313 17.62 2.08 0.17
C PHE A 313 19.04 2.25 -0.36
N ALA A 314 19.78 3.15 0.25
CA ALA A 314 21.19 3.39 -0.05
C ALA A 314 22.07 3.15 1.18
N THR A 315 23.34 2.85 0.93
CA THR A 315 24.42 2.84 1.92
C THR A 315 25.62 3.61 1.35
N ASN A 316 26.72 3.71 2.11
CA ASN A 316 27.95 4.30 1.60
C ASN A 316 28.53 3.57 0.37
N ASP A 317 28.18 2.28 0.17
CA ASP A 317 28.73 1.43 -0.88
C ASP A 317 27.85 1.35 -2.13
N GLY A 318 26.61 1.86 -2.11
CA GLY A 318 25.72 1.87 -3.26
C GLY A 318 24.23 1.93 -2.93
N GLU A 319 23.44 1.75 -3.97
CA GLU A 319 21.98 1.76 -3.93
C GLU A 319 21.43 0.35 -4.14
N TYR A 320 20.34 0.01 -3.44
CA TYR A 320 19.81 -1.34 -3.36
C TYR A 320 18.28 -1.37 -3.35
N VAL A 321 17.76 -2.56 -3.61
CA VAL A 321 16.35 -2.90 -3.45
C VAL A 321 16.23 -4.00 -2.41
N TYR A 322 15.40 -3.80 -1.40
CA TYR A 322 14.92 -4.86 -0.53
C TYR A 322 13.52 -5.28 -0.96
N ARG A 323 13.32 -6.55 -1.28
CA ARG A 323 12.02 -7.14 -1.58
C ARG A 323 11.55 -7.96 -0.39
N HIS A 324 10.38 -7.61 0.14
CA HIS A 324 9.69 -8.36 1.18
C HIS A 324 8.56 -9.18 0.55
N PRO A 325 8.38 -10.46 0.90
CA PRO A 325 7.29 -11.28 0.35
C PRO A 325 5.93 -10.71 0.75
N GLY A 326 5.01 -10.62 -0.19
CA GLY A 326 3.62 -10.24 0.08
C GLY A 326 2.87 -11.35 0.81
N VAL A 327 1.83 -11.00 1.55
CA VAL A 327 0.99 -11.96 2.27
C VAL A 327 0.30 -12.92 1.29
N GLY A 328 0.44 -14.23 1.53
CA GLY A 328 -0.18 -15.27 0.71
C GLY A 328 0.57 -15.61 -0.58
N THR A 329 1.78 -15.08 -0.79
CA THR A 329 2.63 -15.42 -1.95
C THR A 329 3.24 -16.81 -1.84
N GLU A 330 3.30 -17.39 -0.64
CA GLU A 330 3.82 -18.74 -0.37
C GLU A 330 3.06 -19.83 -1.16
N LEU A 331 1.80 -19.58 -1.50
CA LEU A 331 0.96 -20.47 -2.29
C LEU A 331 1.17 -20.31 -3.80
N LEU A 332 1.79 -19.23 -4.24
CA LEU A 332 1.91 -18.84 -5.64
C LEU A 332 3.33 -18.97 -6.18
N VAL A 333 4.35 -18.80 -5.34
CA VAL A 333 5.77 -18.72 -5.74
C VAL A 333 6.59 -19.78 -5.01
N ASN A 334 7.38 -20.54 -5.78
CA ASN A 334 8.36 -21.47 -5.21
C ASN A 334 9.70 -20.75 -5.01
N ARG A 335 9.96 -20.29 -3.79
CA ARG A 335 11.14 -19.49 -3.46
C ARG A 335 12.47 -20.24 -3.65
N ALA A 336 12.50 -21.55 -3.44
CA ALA A 336 13.69 -22.35 -3.69
C ALA A 336 14.04 -22.39 -5.18
N SER A 337 13.01 -22.44 -6.06
CA SER A 337 13.16 -22.34 -7.51
C SER A 337 13.66 -20.96 -7.94
N GLU A 338 13.06 -19.90 -7.43
CA GLU A 338 13.48 -18.54 -7.70
C GLU A 338 14.95 -18.34 -7.34
N TYR A 339 15.37 -18.77 -6.15
CA TYR A 339 16.75 -18.68 -5.71
C TYR A 339 17.72 -19.43 -6.63
N ALA A 340 17.36 -20.65 -7.04
CA ALA A 340 18.19 -21.44 -7.97
C ALA A 340 18.32 -20.76 -9.33
N ALA A 341 17.21 -20.22 -9.86
CA ALA A 341 17.18 -19.50 -11.13
C ALA A 341 17.97 -18.19 -11.08
N LEU A 342 17.86 -17.40 -10.01
CA LEU A 342 18.63 -16.17 -9.80
C LEU A 342 20.14 -16.41 -9.79
N LYS A 343 20.60 -17.49 -9.16
CA LYS A 343 22.02 -17.87 -9.22
C LYS A 343 22.48 -18.16 -10.65
N LYS A 344 21.65 -18.87 -11.42
CA LYS A 344 21.96 -19.16 -12.83
C LYS A 344 21.91 -17.91 -13.67
N ALA A 345 20.94 -17.04 -13.48
CA ALA A 345 20.84 -15.74 -14.15
C ALA A 345 22.10 -14.89 -13.92
N LYS A 346 22.59 -14.85 -12.67
CA LYS A 346 23.83 -14.14 -12.33
C LYS A 346 25.06 -14.76 -13.00
N GLU A 347 25.20 -16.10 -12.95
CA GLU A 347 26.28 -16.83 -13.61
C GLU A 347 26.32 -16.55 -15.13
N LEU A 348 25.16 -16.39 -15.76
CA LEU A 348 25.00 -16.07 -17.19
C LEU A 348 25.14 -14.57 -17.50
N GLY A 349 25.24 -13.70 -16.48
CA GLY A 349 25.29 -12.25 -16.66
C GLY A 349 23.96 -11.62 -17.10
N LEU A 350 22.84 -12.33 -16.90
CA LEU A 350 21.50 -11.88 -17.23
C LEU A 350 20.89 -11.02 -16.10
N ASP A 351 21.23 -11.30 -14.84
CA ASP A 351 20.87 -10.51 -13.66
C ASP A 351 22.05 -10.34 -12.70
N ASP A 352 22.91 -9.36 -12.98
CA ASP A 352 24.03 -9.01 -12.09
C ASP A 352 23.56 -8.19 -10.87
N THR A 353 22.29 -7.85 -10.78
CA THR A 353 21.74 -7.08 -9.65
C THR A 353 21.58 -7.98 -8.44
N PHE A 354 21.38 -9.27 -8.61
CA PHE A 354 21.14 -10.22 -7.53
C PHE A 354 22.32 -10.27 -6.54
N ILE A 355 22.03 -10.02 -5.24
CA ILE A 355 23.00 -10.11 -4.14
C ILE A 355 22.69 -11.34 -3.29
N HIS A 356 21.51 -11.37 -2.69
CA HIS A 356 21.10 -12.41 -1.75
C HIS A 356 19.57 -12.61 -1.76
N GLU A 357 19.15 -13.83 -1.51
CA GLU A 357 17.75 -14.19 -1.21
C GLU A 357 17.74 -15.23 -0.09
N ASP A 358 16.81 -15.11 0.84
CA ASP A 358 16.47 -16.13 1.81
C ASP A 358 15.34 -17.01 1.22
N PRO A 359 15.63 -18.25 0.80
CA PRO A 359 14.64 -19.10 0.15
C PRO A 359 13.55 -19.63 1.11
N GLU A 360 13.77 -19.58 2.43
CA GLU A 360 12.79 -20.01 3.43
C GLU A 360 11.80 -18.89 3.74
N ARG A 361 12.29 -17.65 3.86
CA ARG A 361 11.50 -16.48 4.23
C ARG A 361 11.07 -15.64 3.02
N GLY A 362 11.72 -15.81 1.87
CA GLY A 362 11.36 -15.20 0.59
C GLY A 362 11.74 -13.72 0.43
N TRP A 363 12.53 -13.13 1.34
CA TRP A 363 13.06 -11.78 1.15
C TRP A 363 14.34 -11.79 0.31
N LYS A 364 14.57 -10.70 -0.42
CA LYS A 364 15.67 -10.58 -1.37
C LYS A 364 16.32 -9.19 -1.32
N ILE A 365 17.64 -9.15 -1.50
CA ILE A 365 18.41 -7.91 -1.72
C ILE A 365 19.03 -7.96 -3.12
N SER A 366 18.84 -6.88 -3.88
CA SER A 366 19.42 -6.66 -5.19
C SER A 366 20.04 -5.27 -5.28
N LYS A 367 20.99 -5.07 -6.20
CA LYS A 367 21.47 -3.72 -6.54
C LYS A 367 20.36 -2.93 -7.25
N PHE A 368 20.26 -1.67 -6.93
CA PHE A 368 19.38 -0.76 -7.67
C PHE A 368 20.07 -0.32 -8.96
N VAL A 369 19.35 -0.34 -10.07
CA VAL A 369 19.86 0.14 -11.37
C VAL A 369 19.39 1.58 -11.54
N THR A 370 20.30 2.51 -11.27
CA THR A 370 20.02 3.95 -11.32
C THR A 370 19.72 4.39 -12.75
N ASN A 371 18.71 5.27 -12.91
CA ASN A 371 18.25 5.79 -14.19
C ASN A 371 17.85 4.71 -15.22
N ALA A 372 17.48 3.52 -14.73
CA ALA A 372 17.07 2.43 -15.62
C ALA A 372 15.85 2.81 -16.46
N LYS A 373 15.84 2.34 -17.70
CA LYS A 373 14.72 2.42 -18.61
C LYS A 373 14.21 1.02 -18.93
N GLN A 374 12.95 0.91 -19.24
CA GLN A 374 12.38 -0.31 -19.80
C GLN A 374 12.51 -0.29 -21.32
N PRO A 375 12.71 -1.45 -22.00
CA PRO A 375 12.67 -1.51 -23.45
C PRO A 375 11.27 -1.19 -23.97
N ASP A 376 11.21 -0.57 -25.14
CA ASP A 376 9.98 -0.45 -25.90
C ASP A 376 9.72 -1.76 -26.64
N PRO A 377 8.68 -2.55 -26.31
CA PRO A 377 8.41 -3.83 -26.94
C PRO A 377 7.99 -3.71 -28.41
N HIS A 378 7.58 -2.52 -28.86
CA HIS A 378 7.22 -2.26 -30.25
C HIS A 378 8.41 -1.76 -31.12
N ASP A 379 9.55 -1.44 -30.48
CA ASP A 379 10.80 -1.20 -31.20
C ASP A 379 11.44 -2.53 -31.61
N GLN A 380 11.52 -2.77 -32.93
CA GLN A 380 12.03 -4.03 -33.47
C GLN A 380 13.48 -4.34 -33.05
N THR A 381 14.32 -3.32 -32.85
CA THR A 381 15.71 -3.50 -32.45
C THR A 381 15.81 -3.95 -31.01
N GLN A 382 15.02 -3.33 -30.12
CA GLN A 382 14.96 -3.68 -28.69
C GLN A 382 14.32 -5.05 -28.52
N MET A 383 13.20 -5.33 -29.20
CA MET A 383 12.57 -6.66 -29.21
C MET A 383 13.54 -7.75 -29.71
N ALA A 384 14.25 -7.53 -30.80
CA ALA A 384 15.23 -8.49 -31.29
C ALA A 384 16.37 -8.73 -30.28
N ARG A 385 16.70 -7.72 -29.43
CA ARG A 385 17.67 -7.87 -28.36
C ARG A 385 17.11 -8.70 -27.21
N MET A 386 15.86 -8.46 -26.81
CA MET A 386 15.16 -9.29 -25.82
C MET A 386 15.12 -10.75 -26.28
N MET A 387 14.76 -11.02 -27.54
CA MET A 387 14.70 -12.37 -28.09
C MET A 387 16.08 -13.06 -28.08
N ARG A 388 17.17 -12.35 -28.34
CA ARG A 388 18.54 -12.90 -28.22
C ARG A 388 18.89 -13.25 -26.76
N ILE A 389 18.48 -12.43 -25.81
CA ILE A 389 18.65 -12.72 -24.36
C ILE A 389 17.86 -13.97 -23.97
N CYS A 390 16.61 -14.07 -24.42
CA CYS A 390 15.76 -15.23 -24.25
C CYS A 390 16.45 -16.50 -24.77
N ARG A 391 16.91 -16.47 -26.00
CA ARG A 391 17.64 -17.58 -26.63
C ARG A 391 18.93 -17.93 -25.88
N THR A 392 19.69 -16.94 -25.43
CA THR A 392 20.91 -17.18 -24.63
C THR A 392 20.60 -17.94 -23.34
N LEU A 393 19.50 -17.60 -22.67
CA LEU A 393 19.01 -18.32 -21.49
C LEU A 393 18.68 -19.78 -21.86
N HIS A 394 17.89 -20.00 -22.90
CA HIS A 394 17.43 -21.33 -23.31
C HIS A 394 18.57 -22.25 -23.77
N GLU A 395 19.55 -21.71 -24.49
CA GLU A 395 20.72 -22.46 -25.00
C GLU A 395 21.85 -22.59 -23.94
N SER A 396 21.74 -22.00 -22.77
CA SER A 396 22.79 -21.99 -21.73
C SER A 396 23.11 -23.36 -21.15
N GLY A 397 22.19 -24.33 -21.26
CA GLY A 397 22.30 -25.62 -20.58
C GLY A 397 22.08 -25.53 -19.06
N ALA A 398 21.70 -24.35 -18.54
CA ALA A 398 21.35 -24.19 -17.12
C ALA A 398 20.09 -24.98 -16.79
N SER A 399 20.04 -25.53 -15.56
CA SER A 399 18.89 -26.32 -15.11
C SER A 399 18.58 -26.03 -13.65
N VAL A 400 17.30 -26.16 -13.30
CA VAL A 400 16.75 -26.11 -11.94
C VAL A 400 15.86 -27.34 -11.71
N GLU A 401 15.57 -27.67 -10.47
CA GLU A 401 14.76 -28.85 -10.14
C GLU A 401 13.26 -28.69 -10.46
N THR A 402 12.80 -27.45 -10.49
CA THR A 402 11.37 -27.14 -10.65
C THR A 402 11.00 -27.01 -12.13
N GLU A 403 9.78 -27.42 -12.44
CA GLU A 403 9.17 -27.26 -13.76
C GLU A 403 8.04 -26.24 -13.66
N PHE A 404 7.84 -25.48 -14.75
CA PHE A 404 6.67 -24.63 -14.95
C PHE A 404 6.01 -25.01 -16.27
N ASP A 405 4.68 -25.10 -16.27
CA ASP A 405 3.89 -25.54 -17.43
C ASP A 405 2.57 -24.76 -17.44
N PHE A 406 2.38 -23.93 -18.45
CA PHE A 406 1.20 -23.07 -18.56
C PHE A 406 -0.12 -23.84 -18.56
N TYR A 407 -0.17 -24.99 -19.23
CA TYR A 407 -1.40 -25.79 -19.24
C TYR A 407 -1.72 -26.34 -17.84
N LYS A 408 -0.73 -26.86 -17.13
CA LYS A 408 -0.91 -27.36 -15.75
C LYS A 408 -1.30 -26.26 -14.78
N GLU A 409 -0.65 -25.08 -14.89
CA GLU A 409 -1.00 -23.93 -14.09
C GLU A 409 -2.42 -23.42 -14.39
N ALA A 410 -2.81 -23.39 -15.67
CA ALA A 410 -4.19 -23.08 -16.07
C ALA A 410 -5.20 -24.03 -15.41
N LYS A 411 -4.92 -25.34 -15.42
CA LYS A 411 -5.78 -26.34 -14.75
C LYS A 411 -5.82 -26.17 -13.23
N ARG A 412 -4.71 -25.74 -12.62
CA ARG A 412 -4.65 -25.39 -11.19
C ARG A 412 -5.54 -24.18 -10.88
N TYR A 413 -5.44 -23.10 -11.68
CA TYR A 413 -6.31 -21.94 -11.51
C TYR A 413 -7.79 -22.26 -11.77
N GLU A 414 -8.10 -23.09 -12.77
CA GLU A 414 -9.45 -23.57 -13.04
C GLU A 414 -10.02 -24.32 -11.81
N SER A 415 -9.24 -25.20 -11.19
CA SER A 415 -9.64 -25.92 -9.98
C SER A 415 -9.92 -24.97 -8.81
N LEU A 416 -9.06 -23.98 -8.60
CA LEU A 416 -9.25 -22.96 -7.54
C LEU A 416 -10.48 -22.06 -7.78
N LEU A 417 -10.81 -21.80 -9.04
CA LEU A 417 -12.04 -21.07 -9.40
C LEU A 417 -13.28 -21.94 -9.09
N LEU A 418 -13.24 -23.23 -9.45
CA LEU A 418 -14.34 -24.18 -9.19
C LEU A 418 -14.61 -24.39 -7.69
N GLU A 419 -13.61 -24.28 -6.84
CA GLU A 419 -13.78 -24.30 -5.38
C GLU A 419 -14.62 -23.11 -4.87
N LYS A 420 -14.59 -21.98 -5.59
CA LYS A 420 -15.38 -20.78 -5.26
C LYS A 420 -16.80 -20.82 -5.81
N GLY A 421 -17.05 -21.62 -6.83
CA GLY A 421 -18.36 -21.81 -7.47
C GLY A 421 -18.25 -22.26 -8.93
N PRO A 422 -19.38 -22.49 -9.59
CA PRO A 422 -19.39 -22.88 -11.00
C PRO A 422 -18.85 -21.72 -11.87
N ILE A 423 -18.06 -22.05 -12.89
CA ILE A 423 -17.62 -21.08 -13.91
C ILE A 423 -18.78 -20.95 -14.92
N ASP A 424 -19.59 -19.90 -14.75
CA ASP A 424 -20.75 -19.61 -15.62
C ASP A 424 -20.41 -18.46 -16.59
N ILE A 425 -19.35 -18.67 -17.40
CA ILE A 425 -18.93 -17.73 -18.45
C ILE A 425 -19.34 -18.31 -19.80
N PRO A 426 -20.09 -17.59 -20.64
CA PRO A 426 -20.53 -18.08 -21.94
C PRO A 426 -19.37 -18.54 -22.83
N GLY A 427 -19.44 -19.78 -23.33
CA GLY A 427 -18.41 -20.35 -24.21
C GLY A 427 -17.13 -20.84 -23.52
N TYR A 428 -17.02 -20.71 -22.21
CA TYR A 428 -15.82 -21.12 -21.45
C TYR A 428 -15.43 -22.59 -21.69
N TRP A 429 -16.37 -23.52 -21.54
CA TRP A 429 -16.10 -24.95 -21.65
C TRP A 429 -15.77 -25.40 -23.08
N ASP A 430 -16.34 -24.75 -24.10
CA ASP A 430 -15.96 -24.97 -25.50
C ASP A 430 -14.52 -24.53 -25.77
N LEU A 431 -14.12 -23.40 -25.18
CA LEU A 431 -12.76 -22.86 -25.28
C LEU A 431 -11.77 -23.76 -24.54
N ALA A 432 -12.08 -24.13 -23.29
CA ALA A 432 -11.28 -25.05 -22.50
C ALA A 432 -11.04 -26.39 -23.23
N GLY A 433 -12.10 -26.96 -23.85
CA GLY A 433 -11.97 -28.18 -24.64
C GLY A 433 -11.07 -28.04 -25.86
N LYS A 434 -11.01 -26.86 -26.51
CA LYS A 434 -10.06 -26.58 -27.59
C LYS A 434 -8.64 -26.41 -27.07
N VAL A 435 -8.45 -25.84 -25.89
CA VAL A 435 -7.13 -25.76 -25.23
C VAL A 435 -6.64 -27.16 -24.87
N ASP A 436 -7.51 -28.04 -24.36
CA ASP A 436 -7.20 -29.46 -24.10
C ASP A 436 -6.81 -30.23 -25.40
N GLN A 437 -7.37 -29.82 -26.54
CA GLN A 437 -6.95 -30.36 -27.84
C GLN A 437 -5.59 -29.82 -28.27
N LEU A 438 -5.34 -28.52 -28.10
CA LEU A 438 -4.07 -27.87 -28.45
C LEU A 438 -2.90 -28.48 -27.68
N GLU A 439 -3.07 -28.74 -26.39
CA GLU A 439 -2.06 -29.37 -25.52
C GLU A 439 -1.57 -30.70 -26.07
N LYS A 440 -2.46 -31.51 -26.69
CA LYS A 440 -2.06 -32.78 -27.30
C LYS A 440 -1.11 -32.62 -28.49
N PHE A 441 -1.26 -31.54 -29.23
CA PHE A 441 -0.33 -31.23 -30.32
C PHE A 441 1.02 -30.75 -29.77
N VAL A 442 1.00 -29.88 -28.77
CA VAL A 442 2.22 -29.37 -28.14
C VAL A 442 3.04 -30.52 -27.53
N ILE A 443 2.39 -31.47 -26.85
CA ILE A 443 3.06 -32.66 -26.31
C ILE A 443 3.67 -33.51 -27.44
N ALA A 444 3.00 -33.63 -28.60
CA ALA A 444 3.46 -34.41 -29.71
C ALA A 444 4.67 -33.79 -30.45
N ASP A 445 4.90 -32.49 -30.29
CA ASP A 445 6.10 -31.81 -30.84
C ASP A 445 7.39 -32.21 -30.11
N GLU A 446 7.33 -32.82 -28.93
CA GLU A 446 8.46 -33.29 -28.14
C GLU A 446 9.58 -32.25 -27.96
N ALA A 447 9.21 -30.96 -27.82
CA ALA A 447 10.17 -29.89 -27.70
C ALA A 447 11.02 -30.06 -26.39
N PRO A 448 12.34 -29.83 -26.46
CA PRO A 448 13.20 -29.98 -25.29
C PRO A 448 12.93 -28.89 -24.25
N LYS A 449 12.87 -29.29 -22.96
CA LYS A 449 12.78 -28.36 -21.86
C LYS A 449 14.12 -27.67 -21.62
N CYS A 450 14.05 -26.39 -21.33
CA CYS A 450 15.17 -25.56 -20.91
C CYS A 450 14.80 -24.67 -19.72
N LEU A 451 15.76 -24.00 -19.14
CA LEU A 451 15.49 -22.98 -18.13
C LEU A 451 14.81 -21.78 -18.80
N CYS A 452 13.58 -21.50 -18.43
CA CYS A 452 12.80 -20.36 -18.86
C CYS A 452 12.52 -19.42 -17.70
N HIS A 453 12.29 -18.15 -18.02
CA HIS A 453 11.86 -17.12 -17.07
C HIS A 453 10.37 -17.26 -16.74
N ASN A 454 9.55 -17.65 -17.71
CA ASN A 454 8.09 -17.83 -17.70
C ASN A 454 7.26 -16.55 -17.45
N ASP A 455 7.91 -15.45 -17.04
CA ASP A 455 7.34 -14.10 -16.97
C ASP A 455 8.19 -13.12 -17.80
N PHE A 456 8.53 -13.55 -19.01
CA PHE A 456 9.45 -12.86 -19.92
C PHE A 456 8.75 -11.76 -20.69
N PHE A 457 8.77 -10.52 -20.19
CA PHE A 457 8.20 -9.36 -20.88
C PHE A 457 8.91 -8.04 -20.50
N TYR A 458 8.63 -6.96 -21.19
CA TYR A 458 9.38 -5.71 -21.13
C TYR A 458 9.47 -5.06 -19.74
N LEU A 459 8.48 -5.25 -18.85
CA LEU A 459 8.51 -4.69 -17.48
C LEU A 459 9.55 -5.38 -16.59
N ASN A 460 9.92 -6.61 -16.92
CA ASN A 460 10.95 -7.37 -16.21
C ASN A 460 12.35 -7.14 -16.79
N PHE A 461 12.50 -6.14 -17.66
CA PHE A 461 13.81 -5.70 -18.16
C PHE A 461 14.16 -4.32 -17.65
N LEU A 462 15.43 -4.15 -17.29
CA LEU A 462 16.03 -2.86 -17.01
C LEU A 462 17.18 -2.62 -17.97
N ILE A 463 17.28 -1.41 -18.51
CA ILE A 463 18.38 -0.97 -19.37
C ILE A 463 19.09 0.17 -18.65
N ASP A 464 20.38 0.01 -18.33
CA ASP A 464 21.18 1.04 -17.70
C ASP A 464 21.72 2.07 -18.71
N GLU A 465 22.42 3.08 -18.21
CA GLU A 465 23.03 4.15 -19.03
C GLU A 465 24.12 3.64 -19.98
N SER A 466 24.67 2.44 -19.74
CA SER A 466 25.65 1.79 -20.61
C SER A 466 25.01 0.92 -21.71
N ASP A 467 23.69 0.94 -21.80
CA ASP A 467 22.89 0.09 -22.70
C ASP A 467 22.96 -1.40 -22.37
N LYS A 468 23.29 -1.76 -21.12
CA LYS A 468 23.22 -3.13 -20.62
C LYS A 468 21.80 -3.47 -20.20
N TYR A 469 21.34 -4.67 -20.61
CA TYR A 469 20.04 -5.22 -20.23
C TYR A 469 20.20 -6.15 -19.03
N TYR A 470 19.28 -6.00 -18.06
CA TYR A 470 19.12 -6.90 -16.93
C TYR A 470 17.73 -7.51 -17.02
N LEU A 471 17.63 -8.82 -16.86
CA LEU A 471 16.35 -9.53 -16.77
C LEU A 471 16.12 -9.87 -15.30
N ILE A 472 15.11 -9.27 -14.71
CA ILE A 472 14.78 -9.33 -13.27
C ILE A 472 13.48 -10.10 -13.04
N ASP A 473 13.18 -10.40 -11.77
CA ASP A 473 11.92 -11.00 -11.30
C ASP A 473 11.67 -12.44 -11.76
N TRP A 474 12.53 -13.33 -11.29
CA TRP A 474 12.59 -14.75 -11.64
C TRP A 474 11.62 -15.65 -10.86
N GLU A 475 10.54 -15.11 -10.30
CA GLU A 475 9.66 -15.84 -9.37
C GLU A 475 8.88 -17.00 -10.01
N TYR A 476 8.70 -16.98 -11.34
CA TYR A 476 8.07 -18.07 -12.12
C TYR A 476 9.08 -18.94 -12.88
N ALA A 477 10.39 -18.70 -12.67
CA ALA A 477 11.41 -19.41 -13.42
C ALA A 477 11.42 -20.92 -13.13
N GLY A 478 11.62 -21.71 -14.17
CA GLY A 478 11.62 -23.17 -14.09
C GLY A 478 11.98 -23.83 -15.41
N MET A 479 12.15 -25.14 -15.37
CA MET A 479 12.33 -25.94 -16.59
C MET A 479 11.01 -26.01 -17.36
N SER A 480 11.00 -25.49 -18.56
CA SER A 480 9.81 -25.34 -19.40
C SER A 480 10.14 -25.60 -20.86
N ASP A 481 9.09 -25.70 -21.66
CA ASP A 481 9.21 -25.54 -23.11
C ASP A 481 9.74 -24.13 -23.41
N TYR A 482 10.71 -24.01 -24.31
CA TYR A 482 11.32 -22.73 -24.68
C TYR A 482 10.29 -21.69 -25.15
N ALA A 483 9.21 -22.14 -25.79
CA ALA A 483 8.17 -21.27 -26.32
C ALA A 483 7.30 -20.62 -25.25
N ASN A 484 7.42 -21.02 -23.97
CA ASN A 484 6.74 -20.34 -22.86
C ASN A 484 7.13 -18.87 -22.74
N ASP A 485 8.44 -18.58 -22.77
CA ASP A 485 8.94 -17.20 -22.67
C ASP A 485 8.50 -16.36 -23.88
N PHE A 486 8.51 -16.96 -25.07
CA PHE A 486 8.00 -16.31 -26.27
C PHE A 486 6.49 -16.03 -26.17
N GLY A 487 5.71 -17.01 -25.69
CA GLY A 487 4.26 -16.88 -25.50
C GLY A 487 3.90 -15.74 -24.54
N THR A 488 4.54 -15.71 -23.37
CA THR A 488 4.34 -14.63 -22.37
C THR A 488 4.74 -13.28 -22.93
N CYS A 489 5.89 -13.21 -23.63
CA CYS A 489 6.34 -11.97 -24.25
C CYS A 489 5.30 -11.41 -25.23
N CYS A 490 4.77 -12.25 -26.12
CA CYS A 490 3.77 -11.81 -27.09
C CYS A 490 2.50 -11.29 -26.45
N VAL A 491 2.00 -11.98 -25.41
CA VAL A 491 0.77 -11.62 -24.70
C VAL A 491 0.96 -10.35 -23.87
N CYS A 492 1.99 -10.32 -23.01
CA CYS A 492 2.19 -9.23 -22.05
C CYS A 492 2.81 -7.97 -22.65
N CYS A 493 3.43 -8.08 -23.84
CA CYS A 493 3.87 -6.93 -24.63
C CYS A 493 2.82 -6.47 -25.68
N GLU A 494 1.66 -7.12 -25.74
CA GLU A 494 0.58 -6.80 -26.69
C GLU A 494 1.05 -6.71 -28.14
N LEU A 495 1.91 -7.68 -28.55
CA LEU A 495 2.50 -7.66 -29.89
C LEU A 495 1.46 -7.91 -30.98
N LYS A 496 1.45 -7.06 -32.01
CA LYS A 496 0.61 -7.25 -33.19
C LYS A 496 1.08 -8.46 -33.99
N PRO A 497 0.24 -9.05 -34.85
CA PRO A 497 0.60 -10.26 -35.61
C PRO A 497 1.91 -10.16 -36.39
N ASN A 498 2.19 -9.02 -37.03
CA ASN A 498 3.43 -8.78 -37.73
C ASN A 498 4.66 -8.62 -36.82
N GLU A 499 4.45 -8.10 -35.59
CA GLU A 499 5.49 -7.97 -34.57
C GLU A 499 5.80 -9.35 -33.96
N VAL A 500 4.78 -10.20 -33.76
CA VAL A 500 4.94 -11.59 -33.29
C VAL A 500 5.82 -12.37 -34.29
N ASP A 501 5.53 -12.28 -35.60
CA ASP A 501 6.33 -12.95 -36.61
C ASP A 501 7.78 -12.44 -36.64
N ALA A 502 7.98 -11.13 -36.57
CA ALA A 502 9.31 -10.53 -36.53
C ALA A 502 10.10 -10.92 -35.25
N ALA A 503 9.43 -10.97 -34.08
CA ALA A 503 10.04 -11.41 -32.82
C ALA A 503 10.45 -12.90 -32.90
N LEU A 504 9.62 -13.75 -33.51
CA LEU A 504 9.90 -15.17 -33.67
C LEU A 504 11.11 -15.38 -34.62
N ASP A 505 11.16 -14.67 -35.73
CA ASP A 505 12.30 -14.69 -36.65
C ASP A 505 13.58 -14.19 -35.96
N ALA A 506 13.48 -13.18 -35.11
CA ALA A 506 14.60 -12.69 -34.30
C ALA A 506 15.09 -13.71 -33.26
N TYR A 507 14.16 -14.45 -32.61
CA TYR A 507 14.50 -15.53 -31.70
C TYR A 507 15.32 -16.62 -32.37
N PHE A 508 14.90 -17.09 -33.57
CA PHE A 508 15.63 -18.12 -34.32
C PHE A 508 16.85 -17.57 -35.07
N GLY A 509 16.97 -16.24 -35.25
CA GLY A 509 18.00 -15.58 -36.05
C GLY A 509 17.84 -15.87 -37.58
N ARG A 510 16.67 -16.36 -37.99
CA ARG A 510 16.25 -16.69 -39.36
C ARG A 510 14.72 -16.72 -39.43
N PRO A 511 14.13 -16.72 -40.62
CA PRO A 511 12.69 -16.96 -40.73
C PRO A 511 12.28 -18.29 -40.11
N ALA A 512 11.24 -18.25 -39.26
CA ALA A 512 10.70 -19.44 -38.63
C ALA A 512 9.98 -20.35 -39.63
N THR A 513 10.10 -21.65 -39.47
CA THR A 513 9.35 -22.65 -40.25
C THR A 513 7.87 -22.69 -39.83
N ASN A 514 7.01 -23.33 -40.63
CA ASN A 514 5.60 -23.48 -40.26
C ASN A 514 5.40 -24.27 -38.98
N ALA A 515 6.18 -25.35 -38.76
CA ALA A 515 6.14 -26.13 -37.53
C ALA A 515 6.55 -25.27 -36.30
N GLU A 516 7.63 -24.48 -36.41
CA GLU A 516 8.04 -23.54 -35.34
C GLU A 516 6.97 -22.48 -35.07
N ARG A 517 6.31 -21.97 -36.13
CA ARG A 517 5.19 -21.02 -35.98
C ARG A 517 4.00 -21.68 -35.27
N ALA A 518 3.61 -22.89 -35.69
CA ALA A 518 2.51 -23.62 -35.07
C ALA A 518 2.76 -23.83 -33.58
N HIS A 519 3.95 -24.30 -33.20
CA HIS A 519 4.39 -24.54 -31.84
C HIS A 519 4.39 -23.26 -30.99
N ASN A 520 5.01 -22.18 -31.47
CA ASN A 520 5.08 -20.92 -30.73
C ASN A 520 3.72 -20.21 -30.63
N TYR A 521 2.87 -20.30 -31.68
CA TYR A 521 1.50 -19.79 -31.58
C TYR A 521 0.65 -20.58 -30.57
N ALA A 522 0.91 -21.88 -30.43
CA ALA A 522 0.28 -22.67 -29.38
C ALA A 522 0.66 -22.17 -27.99
N HIS A 523 1.92 -21.83 -27.77
CA HIS A 523 2.36 -21.28 -26.48
C HIS A 523 1.86 -19.86 -26.23
N ILE A 524 1.66 -19.02 -27.26
CA ILE A 524 0.93 -17.74 -27.08
C ILE A 524 -0.50 -18.01 -26.57
N ALA A 525 -1.18 -19.00 -27.16
CA ALA A 525 -2.53 -19.37 -26.73
C ALA A 525 -2.57 -19.92 -25.31
N LEU A 526 -1.61 -20.80 -24.95
CA LEU A 526 -1.52 -21.38 -23.61
C LEU A 526 -1.18 -20.33 -22.55
N ALA A 527 -0.25 -19.41 -22.85
CA ALA A 527 0.07 -18.28 -21.97
C ALA A 527 -1.15 -17.37 -21.77
N GLY A 528 -1.80 -16.96 -22.87
CA GLY A 528 -3.02 -16.15 -22.78
C GLY A 528 -4.13 -16.83 -21.99
N TRP A 529 -4.34 -18.13 -22.17
CA TRP A 529 -5.33 -18.90 -21.42
C TRP A 529 -4.97 -19.01 -19.93
N CYS A 530 -3.73 -19.29 -19.60
CA CYS A 530 -3.26 -19.40 -18.21
C CYS A 530 -3.43 -18.07 -17.45
N TRP A 531 -2.96 -16.98 -18.05
CA TRP A 531 -3.09 -15.65 -17.44
C TRP A 531 -4.54 -15.16 -17.39
N TYR A 532 -5.39 -15.56 -18.34
CA TYR A 532 -6.84 -15.31 -18.25
C TYR A 532 -7.46 -15.97 -17.03
N LEU A 533 -7.13 -17.24 -16.75
CA LEU A 533 -7.62 -17.94 -15.56
C LEU A 533 -7.05 -17.37 -14.25
N TRP A 534 -5.78 -16.98 -14.25
CA TRP A 534 -5.17 -16.25 -13.15
C TRP A 534 -5.90 -14.94 -12.86
N ALA A 535 -6.19 -14.16 -13.89
CA ALA A 535 -6.92 -12.90 -13.77
C ALA A 535 -8.34 -13.11 -13.24
N LEU A 536 -9.08 -14.12 -13.74
CA LEU A 536 -10.39 -14.50 -13.19
C LEU A 536 -10.31 -14.87 -11.70
N LEU A 537 -9.26 -15.58 -11.29
CA LEU A 537 -9.07 -15.95 -9.89
C LEU A 537 -8.77 -14.73 -9.01
N LYS A 538 -8.02 -13.75 -9.51
CA LYS A 538 -7.77 -12.47 -8.85
C LYS A 538 -9.06 -11.68 -8.66
N GLU A 539 -9.84 -11.50 -9.73
CA GLU A 539 -11.16 -10.82 -9.69
C GLU A 539 -12.11 -11.52 -8.68
N ALA A 540 -12.13 -12.86 -8.67
CA ALA A 540 -12.91 -13.63 -7.71
C ALA A 540 -12.45 -13.50 -6.25
N LYS A 541 -11.25 -12.97 -6.01
CA LYS A 541 -10.72 -12.61 -4.67
C LYS A 541 -10.96 -11.14 -4.32
N GLY A 542 -11.47 -10.35 -5.25
CA GLY A 542 -11.69 -8.92 -5.10
C GLY A 542 -10.48 -8.04 -5.53
N ASP A 543 -9.46 -8.65 -6.14
CA ASP A 543 -8.32 -7.93 -6.70
C ASP A 543 -8.64 -7.54 -8.14
N PHE A 544 -8.84 -6.26 -8.40
CA PHE A 544 -9.19 -5.77 -9.72
C PHE A 544 -7.97 -5.77 -10.66
N VAL A 545 -8.04 -6.49 -11.78
CA VAL A 545 -6.95 -6.62 -12.76
C VAL A 545 -7.11 -5.75 -14.01
N GLY A 546 -8.21 -5.02 -14.14
CA GLY A 546 -8.44 -4.06 -15.23
C GLY A 546 -8.47 -4.70 -16.63
N GLU A 547 -7.80 -4.05 -17.59
CA GLU A 547 -7.81 -4.44 -19.00
C GLU A 547 -7.08 -5.77 -19.27
N TRP A 548 -6.20 -6.22 -18.38
CA TRP A 548 -5.41 -7.44 -18.54
C TRP A 548 -6.28 -8.69 -18.74
N LEU A 549 -7.42 -8.77 -18.06
CA LEU A 549 -8.36 -9.88 -18.23
C LEU A 549 -8.80 -10.03 -19.70
N TYR A 550 -9.09 -8.92 -20.37
CA TYR A 550 -9.52 -8.91 -21.75
C TYR A 550 -8.36 -9.17 -22.73
N ILE A 551 -7.19 -8.63 -22.45
CA ILE A 551 -5.97 -8.85 -23.25
C ILE A 551 -5.63 -10.34 -23.26
N TYR A 552 -5.56 -10.98 -22.11
CA TYR A 552 -5.26 -12.40 -21.98
C TYR A 552 -6.28 -13.28 -22.73
N TYR A 553 -7.56 -12.98 -22.59
CA TYR A 553 -8.62 -13.67 -23.31
C TYR A 553 -8.45 -13.56 -24.83
N ASN A 554 -8.15 -12.38 -25.35
CA ASN A 554 -7.99 -12.15 -26.78
C ASN A 554 -6.82 -12.95 -27.37
N TYR A 555 -5.64 -12.86 -26.75
CA TYR A 555 -4.49 -13.65 -27.20
C TYR A 555 -4.73 -15.15 -27.10
N GLY A 556 -5.30 -15.60 -25.99
CA GLY A 556 -5.67 -17.00 -25.78
C GLY A 556 -6.59 -17.53 -26.88
N THR A 557 -7.61 -16.78 -27.30
CA THR A 557 -8.58 -17.22 -28.29
C THR A 557 -8.11 -17.05 -29.74
N GLU A 558 -7.46 -15.94 -30.06
CA GLU A 558 -6.95 -15.67 -31.41
C GLU A 558 -5.88 -16.67 -31.80
N TYR A 559 -4.86 -16.83 -30.95
CA TYR A 559 -3.73 -17.72 -31.26
C TYR A 559 -4.09 -19.19 -31.11
N LEU A 560 -5.04 -19.56 -30.28
CA LEU A 560 -5.63 -20.92 -30.29
C LEU A 560 -6.19 -21.28 -31.66
N THR A 561 -6.93 -20.36 -32.27
CA THR A 561 -7.51 -20.57 -33.60
C THR A 561 -6.42 -20.71 -34.67
N LYS A 562 -5.40 -19.82 -34.65
CA LYS A 562 -4.28 -19.84 -35.57
C LYS A 562 -3.42 -21.11 -35.46
N ALA A 563 -3.05 -21.49 -34.23
CA ALA A 563 -2.25 -22.68 -33.98
C ALA A 563 -2.97 -23.97 -34.41
N LEU A 564 -4.25 -24.13 -34.05
CA LEU A 564 -5.04 -25.29 -34.46
C LEU A 564 -5.23 -25.36 -35.98
N ALA A 565 -5.22 -24.24 -36.70
CA ALA A 565 -5.26 -24.23 -38.15
C ALA A 565 -3.95 -24.79 -38.75
N LEU A 566 -2.79 -24.29 -38.27
CA LEU A 566 -1.46 -24.74 -38.73
C LEU A 566 -1.25 -26.23 -38.43
N TYR A 567 -1.58 -26.73 -37.25
CA TYR A 567 -1.47 -28.16 -36.91
C TYR A 567 -2.39 -29.11 -37.72
N LYS A 568 -3.41 -28.58 -38.39
CA LYS A 568 -4.29 -29.38 -39.26
C LYS A 568 -3.87 -29.36 -40.73
N GLU A 569 -3.00 -28.44 -41.13
CA GLU A 569 -2.45 -28.34 -42.49
C GLU A 569 -1.22 -29.24 -42.68
N ASP A 570 -0.53 -29.61 -41.58
CA ASP A 570 0.55 -30.61 -41.56
C ASP A 570 -0.01 -32.02 -41.31
#